data_1fcd9f9ddbafc0a828a0e49fc3f257d9
#
_entry.id   1fcd9f9ddbafc0a828a0e49fc3f257d9
#
_cell.length_a   1.000
_cell.length_b   1.000
_cell.length_c   1.000
_cell.angle_alpha   90.00
_cell.angle_beta   90.00
_cell.angle_gamma   90.00
#
_symmetry.space_group_name_H-M   'P 1'
#
loop_
_entity.id
_entity.type
_entity.pdbx_description
1 polymer ?
#
loop_
_entity_poly.entity_id
_entity_poly.type
_entity_poly.pdbx_seq_one_letter_code
_entity_poly.pdbx_strand_id
1 'polypeptide(L)'
;MLGKDNQEFKNENAETEEQSSTEPEVNSTSAFETGSITVSKDGHFIHCLTIIGQVEGHYILPSQNKTTKYEHVIPQLVAIEESKEIEGLLIILNTVGGDVEAGLAIAELLSTMKTPTASLVLGGGHSIGVPLAVSCKRSFIVPSATMT
;
A
#
# COMPACT_ATOMS: atom_id res chain seq x y z
N MET A 1 48.73 57.39 26.91
CA MET A 1 47.84 57.22 25.70
C MET A 1 47.60 55.78 25.47
N LEU A 2 46.52 55.34 25.89
CA LEU A 2 45.52 54.43 25.50
C LEU A 2 45.94 53.38 24.42
N GLY A 3 46.11 52.14 24.86
CA GLY A 3 46.08 50.94 24.05
C GLY A 3 45.01 50.03 24.64
N LYS A 4 44.02 49.64 23.82
CA LYS A 4 42.93 48.74 24.21
C LYS A 4 43.30 47.32 23.81
N ASP A 5 43.41 46.45 24.79
CA ASP A 5 43.49 45.01 24.63
C ASP A 5 42.09 44.48 24.33
N ASN A 6 41.90 43.85 23.16
CA ASN A 6 40.74 43.03 22.83
C ASN A 6 41.12 41.57 23.09
N GLN A 7 40.55 40.99 24.11
CA GLN A 7 40.56 39.54 24.32
C GLN A 7 39.49 38.92 23.45
N GLU A 8 39.93 38.06 22.52
CA GLU A 8 39.06 37.13 21.77
C GLU A 8 38.64 35.98 22.69
N PHE A 9 37.34 35.89 22.95
CA PHE A 9 36.75 34.70 23.54
C PHE A 9 36.60 33.63 22.46
N LYS A 10 37.37 32.56 22.55
CA LYS A 10 37.11 31.32 21.81
C LYS A 10 35.92 30.63 22.43
N ASN A 11 34.79 30.58 21.69
CA ASN A 11 33.69 29.67 21.96
C ASN A 11 34.05 28.31 21.34
N GLU A 12 34.31 27.34 22.19
CA GLU A 12 34.25 25.92 21.82
C GLU A 12 32.80 25.49 21.78
N ASN A 13 32.23 25.42 20.57
CA ASN A 13 30.94 24.75 20.35
C ASN A 13 31.19 23.24 20.34
N ALA A 14 30.72 22.59 21.38
CA ALA A 14 30.51 21.14 21.38
C ALA A 14 29.42 20.80 20.39
N GLU A 15 29.78 20.13 19.30
CA GLU A 15 28.85 19.54 18.36
C GLU A 15 28.16 18.37 19.05
N THR A 16 26.90 18.57 19.41
CA THR A 16 26.01 17.49 19.83
C THR A 16 25.51 16.85 18.53
N GLU A 17 25.98 15.65 18.25
CA GLU A 17 25.42 14.81 17.18
C GLU A 17 23.96 14.46 17.55
N GLU A 18 23.00 15.19 17.00
CA GLU A 18 21.62 14.76 16.93
C GLU A 18 21.53 13.59 15.96
N GLN A 19 21.38 12.39 16.51
CA GLN A 19 20.93 11.23 15.74
C GLN A 19 19.52 11.51 15.25
N SER A 20 19.42 11.97 14.00
CA SER A 20 18.18 12.05 13.26
C SER A 20 17.68 10.63 13.01
N SER A 21 16.73 10.18 13.84
CA SER A 21 15.89 9.03 13.51
C SER A 21 14.96 9.44 12.38
N THR A 22 15.35 9.15 11.15
CA THR A 22 14.48 9.26 9.98
C THR A 22 13.38 8.20 10.10
N GLU A 23 12.24 8.59 10.69
CA GLU A 23 11.00 7.87 10.46
C GLU A 23 10.69 7.94 8.96
N PRO A 24 10.30 6.82 8.30
CA PRO A 24 9.96 6.84 6.89
C PRO A 24 8.74 7.77 6.72
N GLU A 25 8.90 8.83 5.93
CA GLU A 25 7.79 9.68 5.51
C GLU A 25 6.82 8.83 4.69
N VAL A 26 5.78 8.34 5.35
CA VAL A 26 4.64 7.72 4.69
C VAL A 26 3.96 8.83 3.90
N ASN A 27 4.00 8.73 2.58
CA ASN A 27 3.34 9.67 1.67
C ASN A 27 1.82 9.47 1.80
N SER A 28 1.25 10.01 2.91
CA SER A 28 -0.11 9.75 3.39
C SER A 28 -1.20 10.17 2.38
N THR A 29 -0.93 11.18 1.57
CA THR A 29 -1.89 11.71 0.59
C THR A 29 -2.18 10.69 -0.53
N SER A 30 -1.17 9.97 -1.02
CA SER A 30 -1.36 8.94 -2.05
C SER A 30 -2.10 7.71 -1.53
N ALA A 31 -1.91 7.36 -0.25
CA ALA A 31 -2.57 6.21 0.36
C ALA A 31 -4.09 6.36 0.44
N PHE A 32 -4.59 7.58 0.71
CA PHE A 32 -6.03 7.86 0.73
C PHE A 32 -6.65 7.87 -0.67
N GLU A 33 -5.92 8.34 -1.67
CA GLU A 33 -6.41 8.42 -3.05
C GLU A 33 -6.38 7.08 -3.78
N THR A 34 -5.33 6.29 -3.56
CA THR A 34 -5.10 5.03 -4.28
C THR A 34 -5.49 3.78 -3.49
N GLY A 35 -5.77 3.91 -2.18
CA GLY A 35 -6.05 2.77 -1.32
C GLY A 35 -4.85 1.85 -1.13
N SER A 36 -3.64 2.40 -1.18
CA SER A 36 -2.40 1.62 -1.12
C SER A 36 -1.34 2.31 -0.27
N ILE A 37 -0.62 1.53 0.51
CA ILE A 37 0.42 2.03 1.41
C ILE A 37 1.52 0.98 1.58
N THR A 38 2.77 1.43 1.59
CA THR A 38 3.89 0.58 2.01
C THR A 38 4.21 0.84 3.47
N VAL A 39 4.27 -0.22 4.25
CA VAL A 39 4.66 -0.17 5.66
C VAL A 39 5.98 -0.89 5.88
N SER A 40 6.81 -0.35 6.75
CA SER A 40 8.08 -0.97 7.13
C SER A 40 8.05 -1.36 8.59
N LYS A 41 8.53 -2.57 8.88
CA LYS A 41 8.77 -3.04 10.24
C LYS A 41 10.04 -3.88 10.28
N ASP A 42 10.94 -3.51 11.15
CA ASP A 42 12.21 -4.22 11.36
C ASP A 42 13.04 -4.39 10.06
N GLY A 43 12.96 -3.39 9.16
CA GLY A 43 13.65 -3.40 7.86
C GLY A 43 12.91 -4.18 6.76
N HIS A 44 11.76 -4.78 7.05
CA HIS A 44 10.92 -5.48 6.08
C HIS A 44 9.83 -4.57 5.53
N PHE A 45 9.68 -4.53 4.21
CA PHE A 45 8.70 -3.69 3.52
C PHE A 45 7.53 -4.53 2.99
N ILE A 46 6.34 -4.25 3.50
CA ILE A 46 5.09 -4.88 3.05
C ILE A 46 4.23 -3.80 2.40
N HIS A 47 3.80 -4.06 1.18
CA HIS A 47 2.81 -3.22 0.51
C HIS A 47 1.40 -3.69 0.84
N CYS A 48 0.53 -2.77 1.22
CA CYS A 48 -0.87 -3.03 1.48
C CYS A 48 -1.70 -2.33 0.41
N LEU A 49 -2.51 -3.10 -0.31
CA LEU A 49 -3.42 -2.62 -1.35
C LEU A 49 -4.85 -3.00 -1.00
N THR A 50 -5.77 -2.04 -1.07
CA THR A 50 -7.18 -2.29 -0.76
C THR A 50 -8.03 -2.40 -2.03
N ILE A 51 -8.95 -3.38 -2.03
CA ILE A 51 -10.00 -3.52 -3.04
C ILE A 51 -11.34 -3.39 -2.31
N ILE A 52 -11.87 -2.16 -2.35
CA ILE A 52 -13.05 -1.77 -1.57
C ILE A 52 -14.13 -1.23 -2.51
N GLY A 53 -15.37 -1.64 -2.26
CA GLY A 53 -16.52 -1.25 -3.06
C GLY A 53 -16.63 -2.08 -4.33
N GLN A 54 -17.10 -1.49 -5.42
CA GLN A 54 -17.29 -2.17 -6.69
C GLN A 54 -16.01 -2.16 -7.52
N VAL A 55 -15.64 -3.29 -8.12
CA VAL A 55 -14.53 -3.35 -9.09
C VAL A 55 -14.98 -2.65 -10.39
N GLU A 56 -14.34 -1.54 -10.71
CA GLU A 56 -14.60 -0.73 -11.89
C GLU A 56 -13.63 -1.15 -13.01
N GLY A 57 -14.19 -1.47 -14.16
CA GLY A 57 -13.46 -1.91 -15.34
C GLY A 57 -13.57 -0.91 -16.50
N HIS A 58 -14.10 -1.37 -17.64
CA HIS A 58 -14.17 -0.57 -18.87
C HIS A 58 -15.22 0.55 -18.84
N TYR A 59 -16.18 0.49 -17.92
CA TYR A 59 -17.23 1.51 -17.79
C TYR A 59 -17.00 2.34 -16.54
N ILE A 60 -17.04 3.66 -16.69
CA ILE A 60 -16.95 4.60 -15.57
C ILE A 60 -18.26 4.54 -14.78
N LEU A 61 -18.15 4.23 -13.50
CA LEU A 61 -19.31 4.21 -12.60
C LEU A 61 -19.61 5.63 -12.08
N PRO A 62 -20.87 5.88 -11.65
CA PRO A 62 -21.23 7.16 -11.05
C PRO A 62 -20.33 7.53 -9.88
N SER A 63 -19.97 8.82 -9.76
CA SER A 63 -19.01 9.32 -8.77
C SER A 63 -19.42 9.10 -7.31
N GLN A 64 -20.72 8.86 -7.04
CA GLN A 64 -21.22 8.51 -5.72
C GLN A 64 -20.94 7.05 -5.34
N ASN A 65 -20.56 6.20 -6.28
CA ASN A 65 -20.22 4.80 -6.01
C ASN A 65 -18.81 4.72 -5.42
N LYS A 66 -18.67 3.86 -4.39
CA LYS A 66 -17.35 3.47 -3.93
C LYS A 66 -16.79 2.43 -4.88
N THR A 67 -15.67 2.73 -5.53
CA THR A 67 -15.08 1.84 -6.54
C THR A 67 -13.58 1.63 -6.32
N THR A 68 -13.09 0.50 -6.79
CA THR A 68 -11.67 0.24 -7.01
C THR A 68 -11.45 0.10 -8.52
N LYS A 69 -10.64 0.97 -9.09
CA LYS A 69 -10.39 1.04 -10.53
C LYS A 69 -9.24 0.10 -10.90
N TYR A 70 -9.50 -0.84 -11.81
CA TYR A 70 -8.51 -1.83 -12.20
C TYR A 70 -7.30 -1.20 -12.89
N GLU A 71 -7.48 -0.11 -13.66
CA GLU A 71 -6.39 0.63 -14.30
C GLU A 71 -5.44 1.31 -13.31
N HIS A 72 -5.87 1.48 -12.04
CA HIS A 72 -5.00 1.95 -10.97
C HIS A 72 -4.32 0.77 -10.24
N VAL A 73 -4.96 -0.38 -10.17
CA VAL A 73 -4.45 -1.57 -9.48
C VAL A 73 -3.34 -2.24 -10.29
N ILE A 74 -3.55 -2.45 -11.59
CA ILE A 74 -2.62 -3.18 -12.45
C ILE A 74 -1.19 -2.58 -12.42
N PRO A 75 -1.00 -1.27 -12.64
CA PRO A 75 0.35 -0.67 -12.58
C PRO A 75 1.00 -0.81 -11.22
N GLN A 76 0.22 -0.76 -10.14
CA GLN A 76 0.75 -0.95 -8.79
C GLN A 76 1.26 -2.37 -8.58
N LEU A 77 0.51 -3.39 -9.02
CA LEU A 77 0.94 -4.79 -8.93
C LEU A 77 2.24 -5.02 -9.71
N VAL A 78 2.38 -4.44 -10.90
CA VAL A 78 3.61 -4.50 -11.69
C VAL A 78 4.75 -3.82 -10.95
N ALA A 79 4.54 -2.63 -10.40
CA ALA A 79 5.56 -1.91 -9.66
C ALA A 79 6.02 -2.67 -8.39
N ILE A 80 5.09 -3.34 -7.70
CA ILE A 80 5.39 -4.18 -6.53
C ILE A 80 6.24 -5.39 -6.95
N GLU A 81 5.86 -6.09 -8.03
CA GLU A 81 6.59 -7.26 -8.51
C GLU A 81 8.02 -6.94 -8.95
N GLU A 82 8.23 -5.76 -9.54
CA GLU A 82 9.55 -5.28 -9.98
C GLU A 82 10.37 -4.60 -8.88
N SER A 83 9.77 -4.34 -7.71
CA SER A 83 10.47 -3.74 -6.59
C SER A 83 11.46 -4.71 -5.96
N LYS A 84 12.66 -4.22 -5.66
CA LYS A 84 13.69 -4.97 -4.91
C LYS A 84 13.53 -4.82 -3.39
N GLU A 85 12.70 -3.89 -2.94
CA GLU A 85 12.53 -3.56 -1.54
C GLU A 85 11.27 -4.19 -0.95
N ILE A 86 10.20 -4.34 -1.76
CA ILE A 86 8.92 -4.89 -1.29
C ILE A 86 9.03 -6.41 -1.19
N GLU A 87 8.90 -6.92 0.03
CA GLU A 87 9.04 -8.34 0.35
C GLU A 87 7.71 -9.09 0.40
N GLY A 88 6.60 -8.37 0.37
CA GLY A 88 5.28 -8.97 0.39
C GLY A 88 4.17 -7.99 0.05
N LEU A 89 3.04 -8.55 -0.38
CA LEU A 89 1.83 -7.82 -0.72
C LEU A 89 0.65 -8.36 0.09
N LEU A 90 -0.02 -7.46 0.81
CA LEU A 90 -1.29 -7.73 1.49
C LEU A 90 -2.44 -7.08 0.71
N ILE A 91 -3.37 -7.89 0.22
CA ILE A 91 -4.62 -7.42 -0.39
C ILE A 91 -5.73 -7.42 0.67
N ILE A 92 -6.29 -6.27 0.96
CA ILE A 92 -7.46 -6.15 1.84
C ILE A 92 -8.71 -6.03 0.97
N LEU A 93 -9.67 -6.92 1.19
CA LEU A 93 -10.88 -7.04 0.40
C LEU A 93 -12.13 -6.70 1.23
N ASN A 94 -12.93 -5.79 0.69
CA ASN A 94 -14.32 -5.55 1.09
C ASN A 94 -15.10 -5.10 -0.14
N THR A 95 -15.48 -6.04 -0.98
CA THR A 95 -16.07 -5.79 -2.31
C THR A 95 -17.37 -6.56 -2.54
N VAL A 96 -18.27 -5.91 -3.22
CA VAL A 96 -19.50 -6.52 -3.74
C VAL A 96 -19.29 -7.23 -5.09
N GLY A 97 -18.05 -7.19 -5.63
CA GLY A 97 -17.73 -7.62 -6.97
C GLY A 97 -17.74 -6.46 -7.96
N GLY A 98 -18.06 -6.71 -9.21
CA GLY A 98 -18.10 -5.68 -10.25
C GLY A 98 -17.76 -6.22 -11.62
N ASP A 99 -16.92 -5.49 -12.38
CA ASP A 99 -16.50 -5.88 -13.71
C ASP A 99 -15.68 -7.19 -13.65
N VAL A 100 -16.19 -8.21 -14.36
CA VAL A 100 -15.62 -9.56 -14.32
C VAL A 100 -14.27 -9.62 -15.02
N GLU A 101 -14.13 -8.97 -16.18
CA GLU A 101 -12.89 -8.99 -16.95
C GLU A 101 -11.78 -8.25 -16.19
N ALA A 102 -12.10 -7.10 -15.61
CA ALA A 102 -11.16 -6.34 -14.78
C ALA A 102 -10.73 -7.13 -13.54
N GLY A 103 -11.67 -7.76 -12.84
CA GLY A 103 -11.36 -8.57 -11.67
C GLY A 103 -10.55 -9.81 -11.99
N LEU A 104 -10.84 -10.50 -13.11
CA LEU A 104 -10.05 -11.63 -13.59
C LEU A 104 -8.62 -11.19 -13.97
N ALA A 105 -8.45 -10.04 -14.63
CA ALA A 105 -7.12 -9.52 -14.97
C ALA A 105 -6.26 -9.29 -13.71
N ILE A 106 -6.85 -8.72 -12.67
CA ILE A 106 -6.17 -8.54 -11.38
C ILE A 106 -5.86 -9.91 -10.74
N ALA A 107 -6.81 -10.83 -10.71
CA ALA A 107 -6.65 -12.15 -10.12
C ALA A 107 -5.54 -12.97 -10.80
N GLU A 108 -5.50 -12.97 -12.12
CA GLU A 108 -4.45 -13.65 -12.89
C GLU A 108 -3.07 -13.05 -12.61
N LEU A 109 -2.96 -11.72 -12.55
CA LEU A 109 -1.71 -11.06 -12.23
C LEU A 109 -1.24 -11.44 -10.81
N LEU A 110 -2.13 -11.37 -9.80
CA LEU A 110 -1.83 -11.78 -8.42
C LEU A 110 -1.37 -13.24 -8.35
N SER A 111 -1.99 -14.14 -9.11
CA SER A 111 -1.66 -15.57 -9.10
C SER A 111 -0.25 -15.86 -9.65
N THR A 112 0.23 -15.04 -10.58
CA THR A 112 1.52 -15.18 -11.27
C THR A 112 2.67 -14.46 -10.56
N MET A 113 2.40 -13.57 -9.62
CA MET A 113 3.43 -12.83 -8.89
C MET A 113 4.40 -13.78 -8.16
N LYS A 114 5.68 -13.45 -8.20
CA LYS A 114 6.73 -14.11 -7.40
C LYS A 114 6.77 -13.54 -5.98
N THR A 115 6.51 -12.25 -5.85
CA THR A 115 6.37 -11.58 -4.56
C THR A 115 5.36 -12.34 -3.70
N PRO A 116 5.66 -12.66 -2.43
CA PRO A 116 4.71 -13.28 -1.52
C PRO A 116 3.43 -12.47 -1.39
N THR A 117 2.26 -13.09 -1.63
CA THR A 117 0.96 -12.42 -1.57
C THR A 117 0.06 -13.06 -0.52
N ALA A 118 -0.68 -12.23 0.19
CA ALA A 118 -1.75 -12.65 1.08
C ALA A 118 -2.99 -11.81 0.85
N SER A 119 -4.17 -12.40 0.95
CA SER A 119 -5.44 -11.68 0.96
C SER A 119 -6.11 -11.75 2.32
N LEU A 120 -6.82 -10.72 2.68
CA LEU A 120 -7.64 -10.64 3.90
C LEU A 120 -9.02 -10.08 3.54
N VAL A 121 -10.04 -10.91 3.65
CA VAL A 121 -11.45 -10.51 3.47
C VAL A 121 -11.99 -10.01 4.81
N LEU A 122 -12.28 -8.70 4.90
CA LEU A 122 -12.74 -8.03 6.12
C LEU A 122 -14.27 -7.90 6.24
N GLY A 123 -14.99 -7.82 5.13
CA GLY A 123 -16.44 -7.66 5.13
C GLY A 123 -17.08 -8.59 4.10
N GLY A 124 -17.04 -8.19 2.83
CA GLY A 124 -17.54 -8.98 1.72
C GLY A 124 -16.48 -9.32 0.70
N GLY A 125 -16.51 -10.54 0.19
CA GLY A 125 -15.75 -10.98 -0.99
C GLY A 125 -16.71 -11.63 -1.96
N HIS A 126 -17.58 -10.80 -2.60
CA HIS A 126 -18.68 -11.32 -3.40
C HIS A 126 -18.37 -11.35 -4.88
N SER A 127 -19.01 -12.29 -5.64
CA SER A 127 -18.88 -12.40 -7.09
C SER A 127 -17.39 -12.46 -7.50
N ILE A 128 -16.90 -11.54 -8.33
CA ILE A 128 -15.50 -11.47 -8.77
C ILE A 128 -14.51 -11.20 -7.59
N GLY A 129 -15.01 -10.81 -6.44
CA GLY A 129 -14.22 -10.71 -5.22
C GLY A 129 -13.70 -12.06 -4.70
N VAL A 130 -14.38 -13.17 -5.04
CA VAL A 130 -13.94 -14.52 -4.65
C VAL A 130 -12.66 -14.92 -5.39
N PRO A 131 -12.57 -14.87 -6.73
CA PRO A 131 -11.31 -15.09 -7.43
C PRO A 131 -10.18 -14.18 -6.95
N LEU A 132 -10.44 -12.89 -6.70
CA LEU A 132 -9.46 -11.96 -6.16
C LEU A 132 -8.89 -12.43 -4.82
N ALA A 133 -9.77 -12.91 -3.92
CA ALA A 133 -9.35 -13.40 -2.61
C ALA A 133 -8.48 -14.65 -2.70
N VAL A 134 -8.83 -15.61 -3.57
CA VAL A 134 -8.16 -16.91 -3.62
C VAL A 134 -6.97 -16.96 -4.58
N SER A 135 -6.72 -15.92 -5.36
CA SER A 135 -5.57 -15.83 -6.28
C SER A 135 -4.24 -15.55 -5.56
N CYS A 136 -4.28 -15.04 -4.34
CA CYS A 136 -3.09 -14.85 -3.52
C CYS A 136 -2.50 -16.19 -3.03
N LYS A 137 -1.20 -16.21 -2.70
CA LYS A 137 -0.54 -17.41 -2.16
C LYS A 137 -1.15 -17.89 -0.84
N ARG A 138 -1.71 -16.98 -0.05
CA ARG A 138 -2.47 -17.25 1.17
C ARG A 138 -3.72 -16.39 1.22
N SER A 139 -4.82 -16.97 1.70
CA SER A 139 -6.10 -16.27 1.82
C SER A 139 -6.64 -16.39 3.24
N PHE A 140 -7.09 -15.28 3.77
CA PHE A 140 -7.69 -15.18 5.11
C PHE A 140 -9.06 -14.51 5.01
N ILE A 141 -9.96 -14.96 5.87
CA ILE A 141 -11.29 -14.37 6.04
C ILE A 141 -11.55 -14.19 7.52
N VAL A 142 -12.01 -13.02 7.93
CA VAL A 142 -12.39 -12.78 9.32
C VAL A 142 -13.73 -13.45 9.65
N PRO A 143 -14.01 -13.82 10.89
CA PRO A 143 -15.23 -14.57 11.25
C PRO A 143 -16.56 -13.87 10.89
N SER A 144 -16.55 -12.54 10.80
CA SER A 144 -17.73 -11.74 10.42
C SER A 144 -17.87 -11.49 8.92
N ALA A 145 -16.88 -11.89 8.11
CA ALA A 145 -16.91 -11.69 6.67
C ALA A 145 -17.62 -12.84 5.94
N THR A 146 -18.10 -12.54 4.74
CA THR A 146 -18.77 -13.52 3.87
C THR A 146 -18.18 -13.49 2.48
N MET A 147 -18.18 -14.66 1.83
CA MET A 147 -17.79 -14.82 0.42
C MET A 147 -18.89 -15.59 -0.32
N THR A 148 -19.35 -15.05 -1.47
CA THR A 148 -20.41 -15.69 -2.29
C THR A 148 -20.16 -15.47 -3.77
#